data_eac4767b6d33d4956edb1e3d82aa03dd
#
_entry.id   eac4767b6d33d4956edb1e3d82aa03dd
#
_cell.length_a   1.000
_cell.length_b   1.000
_cell.length_c   1.000
_cell.angle_alpha   90.00
_cell.angle_beta   90.00
_cell.angle_gamma   90.00
#
_symmetry.space_group_name_H-M   'P 1'
#
loop_
_entity.id
_entity.type
_entity.pdbx_description
1 polymer ?
#
loop_
_entity_poly.entity_id
_entity_poly.type
_entity_poly.pdbx_seq_one_letter_code
_entity_poly.pdbx_strand_id
1 'polypeptide(L)'
;EIPLRLVGSEMCIRDRAHKLARQLTKVRKDGTLTYLRPDGKTQVTVEYNEDGSVKRLDAVVLSTQHDPDVTQEQIHEDIKKYVFDEIIPAELVDEETKFFVNPTGRFVIGGPHGDSGLTGRKIIVDTYGGMARHGGGAFSGKDCTKVDRSAAYAARYVAKNIVAAGIAKKCEIQL
;
A
#
# COMPACT_ATOMS: atom_id res chain seq x y z
N GLU A 1 -15.91 17.63 5.11
CA GLU A 1 -14.63 17.56 5.86
C GLU A 1 -13.48 17.28 4.90
N ILE A 2 -12.44 18.10 4.94
CA ILE A 2 -11.26 17.98 4.11
C ILE A 2 -10.31 16.94 4.75
N PRO A 3 -9.69 16.07 3.97
CA PRO A 3 -8.88 14.98 4.52
C PRO A 3 -7.70 15.48 5.34
N LEU A 4 -7.51 14.85 6.48
CA LEU A 4 -6.34 15.01 7.32
C LEU A 4 -5.06 14.60 6.60
N ARG A 5 -3.96 15.30 6.88
CA ARG A 5 -2.66 14.98 6.30
C ARG A 5 -1.68 14.59 7.39
N LEU A 6 -1.19 13.37 7.28
CA LEU A 6 -0.22 12.80 8.18
C LEU A 6 1.17 12.80 7.54
N VAL A 7 2.14 13.33 8.25
CA VAL A 7 3.56 13.24 7.89
C VAL A 7 4.34 12.82 9.12
N GLY A 8 5.12 11.79 8.99
CA GLY A 8 6.06 11.30 9.98
C GLY A 8 7.30 10.77 9.28
N SER A 9 8.31 10.40 10.04
CA SER A 9 9.57 9.89 9.51
C SER A 9 9.40 8.60 8.72
N GLU A 10 8.39 7.79 9.07
CA GLU A 10 8.08 6.53 8.37
C GLU A 10 6.58 6.23 8.39
N MET A 11 5.97 6.21 7.21
CA MET A 11 4.65 5.61 7.01
C MET A 11 4.82 4.16 6.58
N CYS A 12 5.21 3.33 7.52
CA CYS A 12 5.63 1.96 7.27
C CYS A 12 4.58 1.15 6.48
N ILE A 13 3.30 1.27 6.82
CA ILE A 13 2.22 0.52 6.15
C ILE A 13 2.11 0.85 4.66
N ARG A 14 2.01 2.13 4.32
CA ARG A 14 1.84 2.58 2.94
C ARG A 14 3.08 2.31 2.10
N ASP A 15 4.25 2.63 2.64
CA ASP A 15 5.51 2.50 1.91
C ASP A 15 5.84 1.03 1.64
N ARG A 16 5.56 0.14 2.60
CA ARG A 16 5.75 -1.30 2.39
C ARG A 16 4.75 -1.87 1.40
N ALA A 17 3.47 -1.53 1.50
CA ALA A 17 2.48 -1.96 0.53
C ALA A 17 2.85 -1.51 -0.90
N HIS A 18 3.33 -0.27 -1.06
CA HIS A 18 3.82 0.23 -2.36
C HIS A 18 5.09 -0.47 -2.84
N LYS A 19 6.05 -0.76 -1.95
CA LYS A 19 7.27 -1.49 -2.31
C LYS A 19 6.93 -2.91 -2.78
N LEU A 20 6.02 -3.60 -2.09
CA LEU A 20 5.54 -4.92 -2.50
C LEU A 20 4.87 -4.88 -3.88
N ALA A 21 3.99 -3.91 -4.13
CA ALA A 21 3.33 -3.75 -5.43
C ALA A 21 4.33 -3.43 -6.57
N ARG A 22 5.36 -2.63 -6.27
CA ARG A 22 6.44 -2.34 -7.24
C ARG A 22 7.30 -3.56 -7.51
N GLN A 23 7.65 -4.34 -6.50
CA GLN A 23 8.43 -5.57 -6.66
C GLN A 23 7.63 -6.61 -7.45
N LEU A 24 6.34 -6.78 -7.15
CA LEU A 24 5.45 -7.64 -7.94
C LEU A 24 5.43 -7.24 -9.42
N THR A 25 5.36 -5.94 -9.69
CA THR A 25 5.41 -5.41 -11.07
C THR A 25 6.76 -5.66 -11.73
N LYS A 26 7.87 -5.52 -10.98
CA LYS A 26 9.23 -5.75 -11.46
C LYS A 26 9.40 -7.21 -11.89
N VAL A 27 9.15 -8.17 -11.01
CA VAL A 27 9.35 -9.60 -11.30
C VAL A 27 8.47 -10.12 -12.44
N ARG A 28 7.31 -9.47 -12.67
CA ARG A 28 6.47 -9.73 -13.84
C ARG A 28 7.08 -9.17 -15.11
N LYS A 29 7.59 -7.92 -15.09
CA LYS A 29 8.08 -7.23 -16.29
C LYS A 29 9.46 -7.70 -16.74
N ASP A 30 10.33 -8.08 -15.82
CA ASP A 30 11.67 -8.57 -16.14
C ASP A 30 11.69 -10.06 -16.52
N GLY A 31 10.53 -10.73 -16.44
CA GLY A 31 10.38 -12.13 -16.83
C GLY A 31 10.79 -13.14 -15.77
N THR A 32 11.07 -12.71 -14.54
CA THR A 32 11.35 -13.62 -13.42
C THR A 32 10.17 -14.54 -13.14
N LEU A 33 8.96 -13.98 -13.12
CA LEU A 33 7.71 -14.72 -12.94
C LEU A 33 6.77 -14.47 -14.13
N THR A 34 6.94 -15.24 -15.18
CA THR A 34 6.29 -15.06 -16.49
C THR A 34 4.79 -15.30 -16.47
N TYR A 35 4.28 -16.07 -15.51
CA TYR A 35 2.86 -16.39 -15.35
C TYR A 35 2.05 -15.29 -14.66
N LEU A 36 2.70 -14.26 -14.10
CA LEU A 36 2.00 -13.14 -13.46
C LEU A 36 1.32 -12.23 -14.47
N ARG A 37 0.14 -11.72 -14.09
CA ARG A 37 -0.65 -10.76 -14.87
C ARG A 37 -0.78 -9.43 -14.13
N PRO A 38 -1.22 -8.34 -14.80
CA PRO A 38 -1.09 -6.98 -14.27
C PRO A 38 -1.89 -6.65 -13.01
N ASP A 39 -3.01 -7.32 -12.78
CA ASP A 39 -3.87 -7.03 -11.62
C ASP A 39 -3.26 -7.60 -10.33
N GLY A 40 -3.13 -6.75 -9.33
CA GLY A 40 -2.55 -7.13 -8.05
C GLY A 40 -2.91 -6.16 -6.94
N LYS A 41 -2.95 -6.67 -5.73
CA LYS A 41 -3.27 -5.91 -4.51
C LYS A 41 -2.29 -6.29 -3.41
N THR A 42 -1.90 -5.30 -2.61
CA THR A 42 -1.03 -5.51 -1.45
C THR A 42 -1.61 -4.80 -0.24
N GLN A 43 -1.53 -5.44 0.91
CA GLN A 43 -1.90 -4.87 2.19
C GLN A 43 -0.88 -5.28 3.23
N VAL A 44 -0.56 -4.36 4.14
CA VAL A 44 0.35 -4.60 5.25
C VAL A 44 -0.30 -4.14 6.53
N THR A 45 -0.30 -4.99 7.54
CA THR A 45 -0.73 -4.66 8.90
C THR A 45 0.50 -4.60 9.79
N VAL A 46 0.65 -3.48 10.51
CA VAL A 46 1.83 -3.19 11.34
C VAL A 46 1.39 -3.02 12.78
N GLU A 47 2.09 -3.67 13.69
CA GLU A 47 1.98 -3.43 15.13
C GLU A 47 2.96 -2.34 15.54
N TYR A 48 2.46 -1.36 16.31
CA TYR A 48 3.25 -0.24 16.82
C TYR A 48 3.40 -0.32 18.33
N ASN A 49 4.54 0.12 18.82
CA ASN A 49 4.77 0.36 20.25
C ASN A 49 3.98 1.60 20.72
N GLU A 50 3.87 1.79 22.03
CA GLU A 50 3.19 2.95 22.62
C GLU A 50 3.81 4.29 22.22
N ASP A 51 5.11 4.32 21.97
CA ASP A 51 5.83 5.50 21.48
C ASP A 51 5.61 5.79 19.97
N GLY A 52 4.84 4.93 19.27
CA GLY A 52 4.55 5.02 17.84
C GLY A 52 5.63 4.46 16.93
N SER A 53 6.70 3.87 17.46
CA SER A 53 7.68 3.13 16.68
C SER A 53 7.11 1.81 16.17
N VAL A 54 7.62 1.34 15.03
CA VAL A 54 7.22 0.05 14.47
C VAL A 54 7.74 -1.08 15.34
N LYS A 55 6.87 -1.98 15.76
CA LYS A 55 7.24 -3.17 16.54
C LYS A 55 7.48 -4.36 15.62
N ARG A 56 6.48 -4.76 14.83
CA ARG A 56 6.54 -5.88 13.90
C ARG A 56 5.48 -5.78 12.80
N LEU A 57 5.56 -6.63 11.81
CA LEU A 57 4.47 -6.88 10.88
C LEU A 57 3.55 -7.96 11.46
N ASP A 58 2.26 -7.65 11.58
CA ASP A 58 1.26 -8.63 12.00
C ASP A 58 0.77 -9.47 10.82
N ALA A 59 0.45 -8.82 9.70
CA ALA A 59 0.00 -9.52 8.51
C ALA A 59 0.43 -8.83 7.22
N VAL A 60 0.75 -9.64 6.21
CA VAL A 60 1.01 -9.20 4.84
C VAL A 60 0.09 -9.98 3.91
N VAL A 61 -0.72 -9.26 3.13
CA VAL A 61 -1.61 -9.84 2.14
C VAL A 61 -1.18 -9.40 0.75
N LEU A 62 -1.03 -10.35 -0.15
CA LEU A 62 -0.77 -10.09 -1.56
C LEU A 62 -1.73 -10.93 -2.41
N SER A 63 -2.46 -10.27 -3.29
CA SER A 63 -3.24 -10.95 -4.33
C SER A 63 -2.69 -10.56 -5.69
N THR A 64 -2.50 -11.55 -6.55
CA THR A 64 -1.96 -11.33 -7.90
C THR A 64 -2.69 -12.17 -8.92
N GLN A 65 -3.03 -11.54 -10.03
CA GLN A 65 -3.55 -12.24 -11.20
C GLN A 65 -2.45 -13.09 -11.82
N HIS A 66 -2.83 -14.28 -12.27
CA HIS A 66 -1.90 -15.28 -12.80
C HIS A 66 -2.52 -16.10 -13.93
N ASP A 67 -1.69 -16.79 -14.69
CA ASP A 67 -2.13 -17.73 -15.71
C ASP A 67 -2.85 -18.95 -15.11
N PRO A 68 -3.74 -19.59 -15.89
CA PRO A 68 -4.54 -20.71 -15.40
C PRO A 68 -3.72 -21.96 -15.05
N ASP A 69 -2.54 -22.11 -15.63
CA ASP A 69 -1.75 -23.36 -15.57
C ASP A 69 -0.76 -23.41 -14.40
N VAL A 70 -0.64 -22.33 -13.61
CA VAL A 70 0.23 -22.30 -12.42
C VAL A 70 -0.55 -22.73 -11.18
N THR A 71 0.10 -23.48 -10.29
CA THR A 71 -0.52 -23.93 -9.02
C THR A 71 -0.44 -22.84 -7.94
N GLN A 72 -1.32 -22.91 -6.94
CA GLN A 72 -1.29 -21.97 -5.82
C GLN A 72 -0.01 -22.14 -4.98
N GLU A 73 0.45 -23.37 -4.82
CA GLU A 73 1.68 -23.70 -4.10
C GLU A 73 2.88 -23.00 -4.75
N GLN A 74 3.01 -23.08 -6.08
CA GLN A 74 4.06 -22.42 -6.83
C GLN A 74 4.00 -20.91 -6.67
N ILE A 75 2.79 -20.32 -6.73
CA ILE A 75 2.60 -18.88 -6.52
C ILE A 75 3.04 -18.48 -5.11
N HIS A 76 2.68 -19.25 -4.10
CA HIS A 76 3.06 -18.98 -2.70
C HIS A 76 4.57 -18.97 -2.50
N GLU A 77 5.26 -20.00 -3.00
CA GLU A 77 6.72 -20.14 -2.90
C GLU A 77 7.44 -19.00 -3.63
N ASP A 78 7.02 -18.71 -4.85
CA ASP A 78 7.63 -17.66 -5.68
C ASP A 78 7.38 -16.26 -5.12
N ILE A 79 6.17 -15.96 -4.67
CA ILE A 79 5.86 -14.65 -4.05
C ILE A 79 6.65 -14.48 -2.75
N LYS A 80 6.77 -15.54 -1.94
CA LYS A 80 7.61 -15.48 -0.75
C LYS A 80 9.04 -15.13 -1.12
N LYS A 81 9.65 -15.89 -2.02
CA LYS A 81 11.06 -15.78 -2.40
C LYS A 81 11.38 -14.47 -3.13
N TYR A 82 10.61 -14.11 -4.14
CA TYR A 82 10.94 -13.02 -5.06
C TYR A 82 10.29 -11.68 -4.71
N VAL A 83 9.32 -11.67 -3.79
CA VAL A 83 8.60 -10.45 -3.42
C VAL A 83 8.72 -10.16 -1.93
N PHE A 84 8.34 -11.09 -1.05
CA PHE A 84 8.36 -10.83 0.39
C PHE A 84 9.78 -10.76 0.94
N ASP A 85 10.59 -11.75 0.69
CA ASP A 85 11.96 -11.85 1.22
C ASP A 85 12.86 -10.71 0.68
N GLU A 86 12.54 -10.14 -0.49
CA GLU A 86 13.25 -9.00 -1.07
C GLU A 86 12.86 -7.64 -0.48
N ILE A 87 11.64 -7.50 0.03
CA ILE A 87 11.08 -6.19 0.44
C ILE A 87 10.90 -6.09 1.94
N ILE A 88 10.64 -7.19 2.62
CA ILE A 88 10.33 -7.20 4.04
C ILE A 88 11.60 -7.46 4.83
N PRO A 89 12.04 -6.51 5.69
CA PRO A 89 13.17 -6.73 6.57
C PRO A 89 12.88 -7.84 7.57
N ALA A 90 13.85 -8.74 7.74
CA ALA A 90 13.69 -9.89 8.63
C ALA A 90 13.44 -9.50 10.09
N GLU A 91 13.96 -8.34 10.51
CA GLU A 91 13.78 -7.82 11.88
C GLU A 91 12.33 -7.42 12.21
N LEU A 92 11.47 -7.30 11.21
CA LEU A 92 10.04 -6.98 11.39
C LEU A 92 9.15 -8.22 11.33
N VAL A 93 9.72 -9.39 11.14
CA VAL A 93 9.00 -10.67 10.99
C VAL A 93 9.31 -11.56 12.18
N ASP A 94 8.29 -12.16 12.75
CA ASP A 94 8.38 -13.17 13.81
C ASP A 94 7.51 -14.39 13.50
N GLU A 95 7.43 -15.33 14.43
CA GLU A 95 6.66 -16.57 14.29
C GLU A 95 5.14 -16.33 14.20
N GLU A 96 4.66 -15.17 14.66
CA GLU A 96 3.24 -14.79 14.64
C GLU A 96 2.86 -14.04 13.36
N THR A 97 3.83 -13.58 12.56
CA THR A 97 3.59 -12.84 11.32
C THR A 97 2.89 -13.71 10.28
N LYS A 98 1.75 -13.25 9.80
CA LYS A 98 0.90 -13.98 8.85
C LYS A 98 1.15 -13.52 7.41
N PHE A 99 1.41 -14.46 6.53
CA PHE A 99 1.54 -14.20 5.09
C PHE A 99 0.40 -14.84 4.33
N PHE A 100 -0.34 -14.03 3.58
CA PHE A 100 -1.47 -14.46 2.76
C PHE A 100 -1.19 -14.14 1.29
N VAL A 101 -1.13 -15.17 0.46
CA VAL A 101 -1.01 -15.03 -1.00
C VAL A 101 -2.27 -15.60 -1.64
N ASN A 102 -2.97 -14.80 -2.44
CA ASN A 102 -4.25 -15.18 -3.05
C ASN A 102 -5.22 -15.87 -2.06
N PRO A 103 -5.55 -15.25 -0.90
CA PRO A 103 -6.31 -15.92 0.16
C PRO A 103 -7.73 -16.32 -0.26
N THR A 104 -8.26 -15.73 -1.33
CA THR A 104 -9.55 -16.09 -1.92
C THR A 104 -9.43 -17.19 -2.98
N GLY A 105 -8.23 -17.73 -3.19
CA GLY A 105 -7.94 -18.76 -4.15
C GLY A 105 -7.53 -18.24 -5.52
N ARG A 106 -7.98 -18.90 -6.57
CA ARG A 106 -7.57 -18.70 -7.95
C ARG A 106 -7.94 -17.31 -8.49
N PHE A 107 -6.97 -16.57 -9.02
CA PHE A 107 -7.15 -15.22 -9.56
C PHE A 107 -6.67 -15.13 -11.02
N VAL A 108 -7.42 -15.72 -11.94
CA VAL A 108 -7.10 -15.76 -13.38
C VAL A 108 -7.75 -14.62 -14.14
N ILE A 109 -9.00 -14.26 -13.79
CA ILE A 109 -9.73 -13.16 -14.42
C ILE A 109 -9.50 -11.90 -13.57
N GLY A 110 -8.93 -10.85 -14.18
CA GLY A 110 -8.62 -9.60 -13.51
C GLY A 110 -8.76 -8.39 -14.43
N GLY A 111 -8.43 -7.20 -13.89
CA GLY A 111 -8.62 -5.94 -14.60
C GLY A 111 -10.09 -5.65 -14.91
N PRO A 112 -10.40 -4.86 -15.95
CA PRO A 112 -11.77 -4.47 -16.30
C PRO A 112 -12.71 -5.64 -16.62
N HIS A 113 -12.15 -6.79 -16.98
CA HIS A 113 -12.94 -8.00 -17.24
C HIS A 113 -13.43 -8.67 -15.97
N GLY A 114 -12.65 -8.57 -14.89
CA GLY A 114 -13.02 -9.10 -13.58
C GLY A 114 -13.87 -8.12 -12.77
N ASP A 115 -13.48 -6.86 -12.77
CA ASP A 115 -14.13 -5.81 -11.98
C ASP A 115 -13.93 -4.44 -12.65
N SER A 116 -15.02 -3.72 -12.89
CA SER A 116 -14.98 -2.38 -13.44
C SER A 116 -14.72 -1.35 -12.36
N GLY A 117 -13.56 -0.67 -12.43
CA GLY A 117 -13.21 0.41 -11.54
C GLY A 117 -13.89 1.73 -11.89
N LEU A 118 -14.07 2.58 -10.88
CA LEU A 118 -14.50 3.97 -11.04
C LEU A 118 -13.44 4.91 -10.49
N THR A 119 -13.25 6.04 -11.15
CA THR A 119 -12.40 7.14 -10.66
C THR A 119 -12.85 7.60 -9.27
N GLY A 120 -11.89 7.78 -8.35
CA GLY A 120 -12.17 8.23 -6.99
C GLY A 120 -12.67 7.15 -6.02
N ARG A 121 -12.61 5.89 -6.38
CA ARG A 121 -12.98 4.75 -5.52
C ARG A 121 -11.78 4.07 -4.83
N LYS A 122 -10.58 4.66 -4.94
CA LYS A 122 -9.34 4.21 -4.28
C LYS A 122 -8.67 5.33 -3.48
N ILE A 123 -9.47 6.18 -2.85
CA ILE A 123 -9.00 7.39 -2.14
C ILE A 123 -8.06 7.10 -0.97
N ILE A 124 -8.21 6.00 -0.31
CA ILE A 124 -7.32 5.57 0.79
C ILE A 124 -5.97 5.09 0.25
N VAL A 125 -5.96 4.38 -0.88
CA VAL A 125 -4.72 4.00 -1.58
C VAL A 125 -3.98 5.24 -2.09
N ASP A 126 -4.71 6.20 -2.65
CA ASP A 126 -4.15 7.46 -3.16
C ASP A 126 -3.55 8.36 -2.06
N THR A 127 -3.88 8.10 -0.80
CA THR A 127 -3.48 8.92 0.35
C THR A 127 -2.55 8.16 1.30
N TYR A 128 -3.04 7.68 2.44
CA TYR A 128 -2.18 7.18 3.53
C TYR A 128 -2.50 5.75 3.99
N GLY A 129 -3.25 4.98 3.20
CA GLY A 129 -3.51 3.57 3.48
C GLY A 129 -4.26 3.30 4.79
N GLY A 130 -5.02 4.28 5.29
CA GLY A 130 -5.73 4.18 6.57
C GLY A 130 -4.96 4.69 7.79
N MET A 131 -3.68 5.08 7.64
CA MET A 131 -2.89 5.64 8.76
C MET A 131 -3.40 7.03 9.20
N ALA A 132 -3.87 7.86 8.27
CA ALA A 132 -4.53 9.13 8.55
C ALA A 132 -6.03 9.05 8.29
N ARG A 133 -6.79 9.91 8.95
CA ARG A 133 -8.21 10.10 8.67
C ARG A 133 -8.41 10.65 7.26
N HIS A 134 -9.58 10.41 6.69
CA HIS A 134 -9.92 10.87 5.35
C HIS A 134 -11.35 11.42 5.30
N GLY A 135 -11.54 12.61 4.72
CA GLY A 135 -12.84 13.27 4.61
C GLY A 135 -13.69 12.81 3.41
N GLY A 136 -13.15 11.97 2.52
CA GLY A 136 -13.88 11.41 1.38
C GLY A 136 -13.59 12.05 0.01
N GLY A 137 -12.83 13.15 -0.06
CA GLY A 137 -12.51 13.83 -1.31
C GLY A 137 -11.54 13.06 -2.20
N ALA A 138 -11.90 12.77 -3.45
CA ALA A 138 -11.04 12.19 -4.45
C ALA A 138 -10.16 13.25 -5.12
N PHE A 139 -8.96 12.86 -5.60
CA PHE A 139 -8.09 13.75 -6.38
C PHE A 139 -8.33 13.67 -7.88
N SER A 140 -8.64 12.47 -8.37
CA SER A 140 -8.81 12.19 -9.78
C SER A 140 -9.90 13.07 -10.40
N GLY A 141 -9.65 13.60 -11.60
CA GLY A 141 -10.59 14.43 -12.35
C GLY A 141 -10.75 15.87 -11.82
N LYS A 142 -9.97 16.28 -10.81
CA LYS A 142 -10.02 17.62 -10.22
C LYS A 142 -8.79 18.44 -10.61
N ASP A 143 -9.03 19.70 -10.98
CA ASP A 143 -7.98 20.71 -11.19
C ASP A 143 -7.62 21.46 -9.90
N CYS A 144 -6.72 22.44 -9.99
CA CYS A 144 -6.24 23.21 -8.83
C CYS A 144 -7.30 24.09 -8.17
N THR A 145 -8.43 24.32 -8.82
CA THR A 145 -9.54 25.11 -8.23
C THR A 145 -10.36 24.29 -7.23
N LYS A 146 -10.21 22.98 -7.22
CA LYS A 146 -10.95 22.07 -6.34
C LYS A 146 -10.23 21.89 -5.01
N VAL A 147 -10.86 22.33 -3.94
CA VAL A 147 -10.35 22.34 -2.57
C VAL A 147 -9.92 20.95 -2.10
N ASP A 148 -10.70 19.91 -2.35
CA ASP A 148 -10.34 18.53 -1.99
C ASP A 148 -8.92 18.13 -2.46
N ARG A 149 -8.49 18.68 -3.59
CA ARG A 149 -7.16 18.39 -4.14
C ARG A 149 -6.12 19.43 -3.71
N SER A 150 -6.37 20.71 -3.96
CA SER A 150 -5.41 21.79 -3.70
C SER A 150 -5.11 21.98 -2.21
N ALA A 151 -6.14 21.96 -1.36
CA ALA A 151 -5.96 22.06 0.09
C ALA A 151 -5.27 20.81 0.66
N ALA A 152 -5.57 19.64 0.13
CA ALA A 152 -4.87 18.41 0.50
C ALA A 152 -3.35 18.49 0.25
N TYR A 153 -2.94 19.05 -0.88
CA TYR A 153 -1.52 19.24 -1.19
C TYR A 153 -0.88 20.32 -0.33
N ALA A 154 -1.58 21.43 -0.09
CA ALA A 154 -1.12 22.50 0.79
C ALA A 154 -0.94 22.02 2.24
N ALA A 155 -1.91 21.29 2.78
CA ALA A 155 -1.81 20.69 4.11
C ALA A 155 -0.63 19.73 4.24
N ARG A 156 -0.39 18.90 3.21
CA ARG A 156 0.78 18.04 3.20
C ARG A 156 2.09 18.84 3.16
N TYR A 157 2.16 19.89 2.39
CA TYR A 157 3.33 20.78 2.35
C TYR A 157 3.63 21.36 3.74
N VAL A 158 2.62 21.90 4.43
CA VAL A 158 2.76 22.43 5.78
C VAL A 158 3.20 21.35 6.76
N ALA A 159 2.53 20.19 6.78
CA ALA A 159 2.87 19.09 7.68
C ALA A 159 4.31 18.58 7.47
N LYS A 160 4.76 18.49 6.22
CA LYS A 160 6.15 18.12 5.91
C LYS A 160 7.17 19.12 6.44
N ASN A 161 6.89 20.43 6.33
CA ASN A 161 7.77 21.45 6.85
C ASN A 161 7.83 21.43 8.40
N ILE A 162 6.72 21.21 9.09
CA ILE A 162 6.68 21.05 10.55
C ILE A 162 7.58 19.90 11.01
N VAL A 163 7.46 18.74 10.35
CA VAL A 163 8.28 17.56 10.69
C VAL A 163 9.75 17.78 10.30
N ALA A 164 10.01 18.33 9.12
CA ALA A 164 11.37 18.61 8.67
C ALA A 164 12.11 19.64 9.54
N ALA A 165 11.38 20.60 10.12
CA ALA A 165 11.93 21.57 11.05
C ALA A 165 12.16 20.99 12.47
N GLY A 166 11.85 19.73 12.71
CA GLY A 166 12.00 19.08 14.02
C GLY A 166 11.00 19.54 15.09
N ILE A 167 9.96 20.29 14.71
CA ILE A 167 8.92 20.79 15.64
C ILE A 167 8.08 19.63 16.18
N ALA A 168 7.81 18.64 15.33
CA ALA A 168 7.08 17.44 15.71
C ALA A 168 7.63 16.20 15.00
N LYS A 169 7.58 15.04 15.66
CA LYS A 169 7.92 13.76 15.04
C LYS A 169 6.88 13.31 14.01
N LYS A 170 5.63 13.72 14.22
CA LYS A 170 4.46 13.36 13.41
C LYS A 170 3.47 14.52 13.42
N CYS A 171 2.88 14.80 12.28
CA CYS A 171 1.94 15.91 12.14
C CYS A 171 0.76 15.48 11.27
N GLU A 172 -0.45 15.75 11.75
CA GLU A 172 -1.71 15.53 11.03
C GLU A 172 -2.47 16.85 10.98
N ILE A 173 -2.87 17.28 9.77
CA ILE A 173 -3.55 18.57 9.56
C ILE A 173 -4.91 18.32 8.89
N GLN A 174 -5.93 18.95 9.43
CA GLN A 174 -7.27 19.01 8.86
C GLN A 174 -7.53 20.43 8.35
N LEU A 175 -8.10 20.52 7.15
CA LEU A 175 -8.56 21.77 6.53
C LEU A 175 -10.05 21.69 6.25
#